data_93511920b9c1afcd3671afc18517fec0
#
_entry.id   93511920b9c1afcd3671afc18517fec0
#
_cell.length_a   1.000
_cell.length_b   1.000
_cell.length_c   1.000
_cell.angle_alpha   90.00
_cell.angle_beta   90.00
_cell.angle_gamma   90.00
#
_symmetry.space_group_name_H-M   'P 1'
#
loop_
_entity.id
_entity.type
_entity.pdbx_description
1 polymer ?
#
loop_
_entity_poly.entity_id
_entity_poly.type
_entity_poly.pdbx_seq_one_letter_code
_entity_poly.pdbx_strand_id
1 'polypeptide(L)'
;MNKKTFSPEETFSFAEEFAGSLSAGDVICMYGDLGAGKTLFAQGIAKGLGVAENVNSPTFTIVNEYDGNLPFYHFDVYRIADPDEMYEIGFDEYLFGEGVCLIEWAELIEELLPYPRINITITRDPENPESARNIKIERLTNGGSHEGSRS
;
A
#
# COMPACT_ATOMS: atom_id res chain seq x y z
N MET A 1 9.01 0.02 12.05
CA MET A 1 9.78 -1.17 11.64
C MET A 1 10.51 -0.88 10.35
N ASN A 2 11.77 -1.29 10.27
CA ASN A 2 12.57 -1.14 9.06
C ASN A 2 13.06 -2.50 8.59
N LYS A 3 13.02 -2.71 7.27
CA LYS A 3 13.46 -3.96 6.68
C LYS A 3 14.26 -3.66 5.42
N LYS A 4 15.39 -4.35 5.26
CA LYS A 4 16.18 -4.25 4.04
C LYS A 4 16.06 -5.58 3.29
N THR A 5 15.78 -5.50 1.99
CA THR A 5 15.73 -6.67 1.13
C THR A 5 16.79 -6.51 0.04
N PHE A 6 17.28 -7.63 -0.48
CA PHE A 6 18.42 -7.64 -1.39
C PHE A 6 18.09 -8.09 -2.80
N SER A 7 16.82 -8.43 -3.04
CA SER A 7 16.38 -8.85 -4.37
C SER A 7 14.87 -8.61 -4.50
N PRO A 8 14.36 -8.57 -5.74
CA PRO A 8 12.90 -8.50 -5.92
C PRO A 8 12.17 -9.66 -5.27
N GLU A 9 12.77 -10.85 -5.31
CA GLU A 9 12.18 -12.04 -4.69
C GLU A 9 12.05 -11.87 -3.19
N GLU A 10 13.06 -11.29 -2.55
CA GLU A 10 13.01 -11.03 -1.10
C GLU A 10 11.96 -9.99 -0.76
N THR A 11 11.86 -8.95 -1.57
CA THR A 11 10.85 -7.92 -1.36
C THR A 11 9.44 -8.51 -1.46
N PHE A 12 9.22 -9.34 -2.49
CA PHE A 12 7.94 -10.02 -2.67
C PHE A 12 7.62 -10.94 -1.49
N SER A 13 8.59 -11.76 -1.08
CA SER A 13 8.38 -12.70 0.02
C SER A 13 8.11 -11.98 1.34
N PHE A 14 8.79 -10.87 1.57
CA PHE A 14 8.54 -10.08 2.77
C PHE A 14 7.12 -9.50 2.75
N ALA A 15 6.67 -9.01 1.60
CA ALA A 15 5.32 -8.47 1.47
C ALA A 15 4.28 -9.56 1.72
N GLU A 16 4.50 -10.74 1.17
CA GLU A 16 3.59 -11.86 1.37
C GLU A 16 3.48 -12.23 2.85
N GLU A 17 4.62 -12.28 3.53
CA GLU A 17 4.65 -12.57 4.96
C GLU A 17 3.97 -11.47 5.76
N PHE A 18 4.24 -10.21 5.42
CA PHE A 18 3.63 -9.07 6.08
C PHE A 18 2.10 -9.11 5.99
N ALA A 19 1.57 -9.60 4.87
CA ALA A 19 0.13 -9.68 4.66
C ALA A 19 -0.56 -10.53 5.74
N GLY A 20 0.16 -11.46 6.34
CA GLY A 20 -0.39 -12.28 7.43
C GLY A 20 -0.76 -11.46 8.67
N SER A 21 -0.25 -10.25 8.79
CA SER A 21 -0.56 -9.39 9.93
C SER A 21 -1.73 -8.45 9.66
N LEU A 22 -2.30 -8.48 8.46
CA LEU A 22 -3.37 -7.56 8.06
C LEU A 22 -4.74 -8.08 8.50
N SER A 23 -5.62 -7.13 8.76
CA SER A 23 -7.00 -7.41 9.20
C SER A 23 -7.98 -6.70 8.29
N ALA A 24 -9.24 -7.15 8.35
CA ALA A 24 -10.32 -6.49 7.60
C ALA A 24 -10.37 -5.01 7.95
N GLY A 25 -10.46 -4.19 6.92
CA GLY A 25 -10.54 -2.74 7.10
C GLY A 25 -9.20 -2.03 7.17
N ASP A 26 -8.08 -2.75 7.10
CA ASP A 26 -6.78 -2.09 7.11
C ASP A 26 -6.57 -1.25 5.87
N VAL A 27 -5.93 -0.09 6.04
CA VAL A 27 -5.60 0.82 4.95
C VAL A 27 -4.09 0.99 4.90
N ILE A 28 -3.51 0.65 3.75
CA ILE A 28 -2.06 0.75 3.51
C ILE A 28 -1.81 1.89 2.53
N CYS A 29 -0.95 2.82 2.91
CA CYS A 29 -0.56 3.94 2.06
C CYS A 29 0.90 3.75 1.67
N MET A 30 1.14 3.64 0.36
CA MET A 30 2.47 3.36 -0.18
C MET A 30 3.15 4.64 -0.65
N TYR A 31 4.38 4.80 -0.23
CA TYR A 31 5.22 5.94 -0.61
C TYR A 31 6.55 5.43 -1.15
N GLY A 32 7.26 6.30 -1.85
CA GLY A 32 8.59 5.95 -2.34
C GLY A 32 8.79 6.35 -3.78
N ASP A 33 10.00 6.14 -4.26
CA ASP A 33 10.39 6.56 -5.60
C ASP A 33 9.70 5.74 -6.67
N LEU A 34 9.51 6.37 -7.84
CA LEU A 34 9.02 5.66 -9.01
C LEU A 34 9.97 4.49 -9.31
N GLY A 35 9.41 3.33 -9.55
CA GLY A 35 10.24 2.15 -9.86
C GLY A 35 10.91 1.51 -8.66
N ALA A 36 10.58 1.94 -7.44
CA ALA A 36 11.20 1.35 -6.24
C ALA A 36 10.61 0.00 -5.85
N GLY A 37 9.54 -0.46 -6.53
CA GLY A 37 8.97 -1.76 -6.25
C GLY A 37 7.64 -1.73 -5.52
N LYS A 38 6.91 -0.60 -5.58
CA LYS A 38 5.62 -0.50 -4.89
C LYS A 38 4.60 -1.49 -5.46
N THR A 39 4.56 -1.64 -6.77
CA THR A 39 3.64 -2.60 -7.39
C THR A 39 4.02 -4.02 -7.03
N LEU A 40 5.31 -4.33 -7.02
CA LEU A 40 5.79 -5.66 -6.62
C LEU A 40 5.38 -5.96 -5.17
N PHE A 41 5.49 -4.98 -4.29
CA PHE A 41 5.08 -5.14 -2.91
C PHE A 41 3.58 -5.40 -2.81
N ALA A 42 2.78 -4.65 -3.59
CA ALA A 42 1.34 -4.86 -3.65
C ALA A 42 0.99 -6.27 -4.11
N GLN A 43 1.73 -6.79 -5.09
CA GLN A 43 1.53 -8.15 -5.58
C GLN A 43 1.83 -9.18 -4.50
N GLY A 44 2.87 -8.95 -3.70
CA GLY A 44 3.20 -9.84 -2.59
C GLY A 44 2.13 -9.83 -1.52
N ILE A 45 1.61 -8.65 -1.19
CA ILE A 45 0.51 -8.54 -0.21
C ILE A 45 -0.71 -9.30 -0.73
N ALA A 46 -1.05 -9.11 -2.00
CA ALA A 46 -2.21 -9.78 -2.59
C ALA A 46 -2.07 -11.30 -2.48
N LYS A 47 -0.88 -11.82 -2.78
CA LYS A 47 -0.64 -13.25 -2.67
C LYS A 47 -0.83 -13.73 -1.25
N GLY A 48 -0.31 -12.98 -0.29
CA GLY A 48 -0.46 -13.32 1.13
C GLY A 48 -1.90 -13.26 1.61
N LEU A 49 -2.75 -12.49 0.94
CA LEU A 49 -4.18 -12.43 1.22
C LEU A 49 -4.98 -13.49 0.47
N GLY A 50 -4.32 -14.33 -0.31
CA GLY A 50 -5.01 -15.42 -1.00
C GLY A 50 -5.61 -15.04 -2.35
N VAL A 51 -5.18 -13.92 -2.94
CA VAL A 51 -5.65 -13.52 -4.27
C VAL A 51 -4.99 -14.41 -5.31
N ALA A 52 -5.81 -15.09 -6.13
CA ALA A 52 -5.32 -16.02 -7.15
C ALA A 52 -5.02 -15.33 -8.46
N GLU A 53 -5.61 -14.17 -8.70
CA GLU A 53 -5.45 -13.43 -9.95
C GLU A 53 -4.12 -12.71 -10.02
N ASN A 54 -3.67 -12.39 -11.24
CA ASN A 54 -2.51 -11.52 -11.40
C ASN A 54 -2.89 -10.10 -11.01
N VAL A 55 -2.09 -9.50 -10.15
CA VAL A 55 -2.34 -8.15 -9.66
C VAL A 55 -1.46 -7.18 -10.43
N ASN A 56 -2.10 -6.19 -11.05
CA ASN A 56 -1.42 -5.14 -11.80
C ASN A 56 -1.92 -3.79 -11.33
N SER A 57 -1.11 -2.75 -11.53
CA SER A 57 -1.57 -1.41 -11.25
C SER A 57 -2.74 -1.04 -12.15
N PRO A 58 -3.75 -0.33 -11.63
CA PRO A 58 -4.84 0.14 -12.48
C PRO A 58 -4.31 1.06 -13.57
N THR A 59 -4.81 0.89 -14.80
CA THR A 59 -4.37 1.70 -15.94
C THR A 59 -5.43 2.69 -16.41
N PHE A 60 -6.67 2.25 -16.50
CA PHE A 60 -7.77 3.10 -16.96
C PHE A 60 -8.75 3.45 -15.85
N THR A 61 -8.64 2.74 -14.73
CA THR A 61 -9.45 2.98 -13.55
C THR A 61 -8.52 3.39 -12.42
N ILE A 62 -9.09 3.91 -11.34
CA ILE A 62 -8.31 4.29 -10.17
C ILE A 62 -8.11 3.10 -9.24
N VAL A 63 -9.05 2.15 -9.26
CA VAL A 63 -9.01 1.00 -8.35
C VAL A 63 -9.27 -0.30 -9.10
N ASN A 64 -8.54 -1.34 -8.71
CA ASN A 64 -8.82 -2.71 -9.11
C ASN A 64 -9.24 -3.48 -7.86
N GLU A 65 -10.25 -4.33 -7.99
CA GLU A 65 -10.79 -5.12 -6.88
C GLU A 65 -10.47 -6.58 -7.10
N TYR A 66 -10.00 -7.24 -6.05
CA TYR A 66 -9.64 -8.65 -6.10
C TYR A 66 -10.26 -9.41 -4.94
N ASP A 67 -10.58 -10.68 -5.17
CA ASP A 67 -11.08 -11.56 -4.14
C ASP A 67 -9.94 -12.39 -3.56
N GLY A 68 -9.89 -12.46 -2.24
CA GLY A 68 -8.93 -13.28 -1.52
C GLY A 68 -9.56 -13.71 -0.21
N ASN A 69 -8.75 -14.08 0.77
CA ASN A 69 -9.26 -14.37 2.11
C ASN A 69 -9.93 -13.13 2.70
N LEU A 70 -9.41 -11.96 2.32
CA LEU A 70 -10.06 -10.68 2.51
C LEU A 70 -10.14 -10.03 1.14
N PRO A 71 -11.17 -9.23 0.85
CA PRO A 71 -11.17 -8.45 -0.39
C PRO A 71 -9.92 -7.56 -0.41
N PHE A 72 -9.34 -7.39 -1.58
CA PHE A 72 -8.15 -6.55 -1.75
C PHE A 72 -8.44 -5.49 -2.78
N TYR A 73 -8.28 -4.22 -2.41
CA TYR A 73 -8.56 -3.08 -3.27
C TYR A 73 -7.26 -2.34 -3.52
N HIS A 74 -6.79 -2.39 -4.75
CA HIS A 74 -5.52 -1.78 -5.15
C HIS A 74 -5.79 -0.47 -5.87
N PHE A 75 -5.44 0.65 -5.25
CA PHE A 75 -5.64 1.99 -5.80
C PHE A 75 -4.32 2.52 -6.35
N ASP A 76 -4.41 3.21 -7.48
CA ASP A 76 -3.30 4.02 -7.99
C ASP A 76 -3.89 5.37 -8.36
N VAL A 77 -3.53 6.39 -7.59
CA VAL A 77 -4.11 7.71 -7.76
C VAL A 77 -3.18 8.69 -8.47
N TYR A 78 -2.16 8.15 -9.17
CA TYR A 78 -1.16 8.97 -9.83
C TYR A 78 -1.75 9.99 -10.80
N ARG A 79 -2.82 9.60 -11.50
CA ARG A 79 -3.42 10.46 -12.53
C ARG A 79 -4.59 11.29 -12.03
N ILE A 80 -4.83 11.30 -10.73
CA ILE A 80 -5.93 12.07 -10.20
C ILE A 80 -5.58 13.55 -10.30
N ALA A 81 -6.52 14.33 -10.82
CA ALA A 81 -6.30 15.77 -10.98
C ALA A 81 -6.73 16.54 -9.73
N ASP A 82 -7.74 16.03 -9.04
CA ASP A 82 -8.31 16.67 -7.86
C ASP A 82 -8.71 15.56 -6.88
N PRO A 83 -8.33 15.66 -5.60
CA PRO A 83 -8.74 14.65 -4.62
C PRO A 83 -10.24 14.40 -4.56
N ASP A 84 -11.05 15.39 -4.93
CA ASP A 84 -12.51 15.21 -4.94
C ASP A 84 -12.97 14.13 -5.89
N GLU A 85 -12.16 13.77 -6.89
CA GLU A 85 -12.49 12.66 -7.79
C GLU A 85 -12.61 11.33 -7.04
N MET A 86 -11.98 11.21 -5.88
CA MET A 86 -12.09 9.99 -5.08
C MET A 86 -13.51 9.77 -4.56
N TYR A 87 -14.25 10.84 -4.33
CA TYR A 87 -15.65 10.70 -3.89
C TYR A 87 -16.51 10.12 -5.00
N GLU A 88 -16.17 10.41 -6.24
CA GLU A 88 -16.95 9.93 -7.39
C GLU A 88 -16.86 8.42 -7.56
N ILE A 89 -15.77 7.80 -7.10
CA ILE A 89 -15.61 6.35 -7.19
C ILE A 89 -16.10 5.63 -5.93
N GLY A 90 -16.63 6.37 -4.94
CA GLY A 90 -17.10 5.78 -3.69
C GLY A 90 -15.98 5.37 -2.77
N PHE A 91 -14.93 6.18 -2.68
CA PHE A 91 -13.74 5.87 -1.89
C PHE A 91 -14.06 5.49 -0.44
N ASP A 92 -15.02 6.20 0.18
CA ASP A 92 -15.40 5.92 1.57
C ASP A 92 -15.93 4.51 1.75
N GLU A 93 -16.63 3.98 0.76
CA GLU A 93 -17.18 2.63 0.85
C GLU A 93 -16.07 1.59 0.89
N TYR A 94 -14.97 1.84 0.17
CA TYR A 94 -13.81 0.95 0.23
C TYR A 94 -13.11 1.07 1.58
N LEU A 95 -12.88 2.31 2.04
CA LEU A 95 -12.11 2.55 3.26
C LEU A 95 -12.77 1.95 4.50
N PHE A 96 -14.09 2.03 4.56
CA PHE A 96 -14.83 1.55 5.74
C PHE A 96 -15.44 0.17 5.53
N GLY A 97 -15.08 -0.51 4.44
CA GLY A 97 -15.52 -1.86 4.18
C GLY A 97 -14.65 -2.89 4.89
N GLU A 98 -14.80 -4.14 4.49
CA GLU A 98 -14.12 -5.26 5.14
C GLU A 98 -12.85 -5.69 4.44
N GLY A 99 -12.50 -5.05 3.35
CA GLY A 99 -11.30 -5.38 2.59
C GLY A 99 -10.07 -4.64 3.07
N VAL A 100 -8.94 -5.00 2.48
CA VAL A 100 -7.68 -4.30 2.68
C VAL A 100 -7.51 -3.34 1.51
N CYS A 101 -7.31 -2.06 1.80
CA CYS A 101 -7.04 -1.05 0.78
C CYS A 101 -5.55 -0.79 0.73
N LEU A 102 -4.98 -0.82 -0.47
CA LEU A 102 -3.58 -0.43 -0.68
C LEU A 102 -3.57 0.68 -1.71
N ILE A 103 -2.99 1.83 -1.34
CA ILE A 103 -3.06 3.05 -2.13
C ILE A 103 -1.65 3.47 -2.53
N GLU A 104 -1.34 3.44 -3.85
CA GLU A 104 -0.09 3.97 -4.38
C GLU A 104 -0.29 5.45 -4.71
N TRP A 105 0.77 6.22 -4.54
CA TRP A 105 0.75 7.67 -4.70
C TRP A 105 -0.16 8.35 -3.69
N ALA A 106 -0.20 7.80 -2.47
CA ALA A 106 -1.10 8.26 -1.42
C ALA A 106 -0.87 9.73 -1.06
N GLU A 107 0.32 10.26 -1.27
CA GLU A 107 0.63 11.66 -0.98
C GLU A 107 -0.24 12.63 -1.79
N LEU A 108 -0.78 12.18 -2.91
CA LEU A 108 -1.64 13.04 -3.74
C LEU A 108 -3.03 13.24 -3.16
N ILE A 109 -3.44 12.38 -2.21
CA ILE A 109 -4.75 12.46 -1.57
C ILE A 109 -4.63 12.43 -0.05
N GLU A 110 -3.54 12.99 0.49
CA GLU A 110 -3.21 12.90 1.91
C GLU A 110 -4.37 13.33 2.80
N GLU A 111 -5.09 14.38 2.41
CA GLU A 111 -6.18 14.91 3.21
C GLU A 111 -7.37 13.98 3.32
N LEU A 112 -7.47 12.98 2.44
CA LEU A 112 -8.59 12.04 2.44
C LEU A 112 -8.28 10.75 3.17
N LEU A 113 -7.03 10.56 3.60
CA LEU A 113 -6.59 9.29 4.18
C LEU A 113 -7.07 9.16 5.63
N PRO A 114 -7.64 8.00 5.99
CA PRO A 114 -8.17 7.82 7.33
C PRO A 114 -7.09 7.44 8.34
N TYR A 115 -7.49 7.41 9.60
CA TYR A 115 -6.71 6.81 10.69
C TYR A 115 -7.60 5.79 11.38
N PRO A 116 -7.08 4.67 11.88
CA PRO A 116 -5.68 4.27 11.75
C PRO A 116 -5.31 3.86 10.32
N ARG A 117 -4.02 3.94 10.02
CA ARG A 117 -3.53 3.48 8.71
C ARG A 117 -2.10 3.01 8.84
N ILE A 118 -1.64 2.29 7.82
CA ILE A 118 -0.27 1.77 7.77
C ILE A 118 0.44 2.49 6.62
N ASN A 119 1.53 3.19 6.95
CA ASN A 119 2.34 3.83 5.91
C ASN A 119 3.54 2.94 5.62
N ILE A 120 3.75 2.65 4.33
CA ILE A 120 4.89 1.85 3.88
C ILE A 120 5.68 2.68 2.87
N THR A 121 6.95 2.92 3.17
CA THR A 121 7.84 3.66 2.29
C THR A 121 8.90 2.71 1.76
N ILE A 122 9.03 2.61 0.44
CA ILE A 122 10.03 1.77 -0.22
C ILE A 122 10.97 2.66 -0.98
N THR A 123 12.28 2.56 -0.67
CA THR A 123 13.29 3.32 -1.37
C THR A 123 14.40 2.40 -1.84
N ARG A 124 15.13 2.84 -2.86
CA ARG A 124 16.28 2.09 -3.35
C ARG A 124 17.44 2.31 -2.39
N ASP A 125 18.19 1.24 -2.15
CA ASP A 125 19.38 1.34 -1.32
C ASP A 125 20.46 2.07 -2.12
N PRO A 126 21.06 3.14 -1.57
CA PRO A 126 22.08 3.90 -2.31
C PRO A 126 23.30 3.06 -2.72
N GLU A 127 23.64 2.03 -1.97
CA GLU A 127 24.80 1.20 -2.26
C GLU A 127 24.51 0.12 -3.30
N ASN A 128 23.24 -0.24 -3.49
CA ASN A 128 22.87 -1.26 -4.46
C ASN A 128 21.47 -0.96 -5.00
N PRO A 129 21.32 0.15 -5.76
CA PRO A 129 19.98 0.63 -6.11
C PRO A 129 19.22 -0.25 -7.08
N GLU A 130 19.90 -1.19 -7.76
CA GLU A 130 19.20 -2.02 -8.74
C GLU A 130 18.44 -3.18 -8.09
N SER A 131 18.91 -3.67 -6.94
CA SER A 131 18.31 -4.86 -6.35
C SER A 131 17.92 -4.70 -4.89
N ALA A 132 18.61 -3.88 -4.13
CA ALA A 132 18.31 -3.75 -2.70
C ALA A 132 17.33 -2.63 -2.43
N ARG A 133 16.45 -2.86 -1.45
CA ARG A 133 15.41 -1.91 -1.08
C ARG A 133 15.39 -1.72 0.42
N ASN A 134 15.06 -0.49 0.84
CA ASN A 134 14.81 -0.19 2.24
C ASN A 134 13.31 0.02 2.39
N ILE A 135 12.72 -0.72 3.31
CA ILE A 135 11.26 -0.72 3.53
C ILE A 135 11.00 -0.24 4.93
N LYS A 136 10.25 0.85 5.05
CA LYS A 136 9.88 1.41 6.34
C LYS A 136 8.37 1.27 6.52
N ILE A 137 7.96 0.64 7.63
CA ILE A 137 6.55 0.43 7.94
C ILE A 137 6.21 1.15 9.21
N GLU A 138 5.21 2.03 9.15
CA GLU A 138 4.74 2.81 10.29
C GLU A 138 3.24 2.63 10.45
N ARG A 139 2.81 2.27 11.66
CA ARG A 139 1.38 2.17 11.96
C ARG A 139 0.96 3.43 12.67
N LEU A 140 0.07 4.20 12.06
CA LEU A 140 -0.40 5.49 12.58
C LEU A 140 -1.80 5.31 13.13
N THR A 141 -2.00 5.70 14.40
CA THR A 141 -3.27 5.45 15.07
C THR A 141 -4.21 6.64 15.05
N ASN A 142 -3.68 7.84 14.85
CA ASN A 142 -4.52 9.03 14.71
C ASN A 142 -3.74 10.13 14.02
N GLY A 143 -4.43 11.17 13.60
CA GLY A 143 -3.84 12.22 12.80
C GLY A 143 -2.85 13.13 13.52
N GLY A 144 -2.82 13.08 14.84
CA GLY A 144 -1.96 13.96 15.63
C GLY A 144 -0.68 13.33 16.10
N SER A 145 -0.51 12.15 15.91
CA SER A 145 0.57 11.45 16.59
C SER A 145 1.86 11.42 15.90
N HIS A 146 1.80 11.42 16.69
CA HIS A 146 2.70 10.95 16.66
C HIS A 146 3.35 10.53 17.46
N GLU A 147 3.03 10.54 17.67
CA GLU A 147 3.32 10.22 18.09
C GLU A 147 3.90 9.65 18.32
N GLY A 148 3.95 9.72 18.41
CA GLY A 148 4.29 9.25 18.28
C GLY A 148 4.89 8.65 18.38
N SER A 149 4.89 8.91 18.45
CA SER A 149 5.18 8.36 18.24
C SER A 149 5.63 7.67 18.46
N ARG A 150 5.49 7.76 18.57
CA ARG A 150 5.38 7.14 18.56
C ARG A 150 5.74 6.41 18.24
N SER A 151 5.89 6.45 18.10
CA SER A 151 5.91 5.78 17.83
C SER A 151 6.13 5.40 17.66
#